data_8fde30460f49ac2279963946760f1dcd
#
_entry.id   8fde30460f49ac2279963946760f1dcd
#
_cell.length_a   1.000
_cell.length_b   1.000
_cell.length_c   1.000
_cell.angle_alpha   90.00
_cell.angle_beta   90.00
_cell.angle_gamma   90.00
#
_symmetry.space_group_name_H-M   'P 1'
#
loop_
_entity.id
_entity.type
_entity.pdbx_description
1 polymer ?
#
loop_
_entity_poly.entity_id
_entity_poly.type
_entity_poly.pdbx_seq_one_letter_code
_entity_poly.pdbx_strand_id
1 'polypeptide(L)'
;MAIFDIEKDELLRLSDIQLEELIARLAEAEVAMHGHSPACVNWSGSITAPDGGIDIHVQVPIDQLKAGFLVRPDTVFQAKKHKMPKSAIEREIGTGKALSPIISEQARKQGSYIIVSLGDDCSPSGKKDRLKAMRDAVKDDPNESYLHLDFYDRSKLIQWLRQHPSVMLWVKAKLGQGYSGWQPYGAWSNPPQGVIDTLISAPGVTITLPSGKGQKLKIDEAINPMRALIRSTNKAVRITGLSGVGKTRIVQALFDETVGTDALDRTVAIYVDTGYEPVPSATAMLDNLLAEGRRAIMILDNCPSELHASLASKVSAAGKEVSLITIEYDIRDDKPQTTEVIHIETDGPDVAEQLLIRRFPSIGQNNARRIAEFADGNARVALAIAERVEEGESLALLSDAQLFNRLFEQRNHPDGHLREQAEILSLVYSFSISSPDAATDELEILGVLSGYPKIQLFKAVTKLMERHIVQKRSHWRAI
;
A
#
# COMPACT_ATOMS: atom_id res chain seq x y z
N MET A 1 -5.58 -4.12 24.36
CA MET A 1 -6.42 -3.53 23.30
C MET A 1 -6.04 -4.22 22.01
N ALA A 2 -6.99 -4.72 21.24
CA ALA A 2 -6.72 -5.34 19.96
C ALA A 2 -6.14 -4.28 18.98
N ILE A 3 -5.18 -4.67 18.15
CA ILE A 3 -4.49 -3.74 17.23
C ILE A 3 -5.48 -3.02 16.31
N PHE A 4 -6.50 -3.73 15.83
CA PHE A 4 -7.52 -3.19 14.93
C PHE A 4 -8.81 -2.77 15.65
N ASP A 5 -8.76 -2.54 16.96
CA ASP A 5 -9.90 -2.00 17.68
C ASP A 5 -9.81 -0.48 17.81
N ILE A 6 -10.94 0.18 17.79
CA ILE A 6 -11.08 1.62 17.98
C ILE A 6 -12.23 1.86 18.96
N GLU A 7 -11.98 2.70 19.94
CA GLU A 7 -13.03 3.08 20.87
C GLU A 7 -14.02 4.04 20.20
N LYS A 8 -15.29 3.91 20.57
CA LYS A 8 -16.35 4.72 19.95
C LYS A 8 -16.07 6.22 20.03
N ASP A 9 -15.54 6.67 21.15
CA ASP A 9 -15.30 8.10 21.39
C ASP A 9 -14.05 8.64 20.66
N GLU A 10 -13.15 7.78 20.23
CA GLU A 10 -11.99 8.18 19.43
C GLU A 10 -12.40 8.73 18.07
N LEU A 11 -13.43 8.14 17.42
CA LEU A 11 -13.94 8.63 16.15
C LEU A 11 -14.47 10.06 16.21
N LEU A 12 -14.97 10.52 17.38
CA LEU A 12 -15.44 11.90 17.56
C LEU A 12 -14.34 12.95 17.32
N ARG A 13 -13.08 12.55 17.35
CA ARG A 13 -11.92 13.43 17.09
C ARG A 13 -11.72 13.73 15.61
N LEU A 14 -12.32 12.97 14.70
CA LEU A 14 -12.27 13.24 13.27
C LEU A 14 -12.93 14.60 12.96
N SER A 15 -12.38 15.36 12.01
CA SER A 15 -13.04 16.53 11.45
C SER A 15 -14.19 16.11 10.52
N ASP A 16 -15.02 17.09 10.09
CA ASP A 16 -16.11 16.81 9.14
C ASP A 16 -15.55 16.25 7.81
N ILE A 17 -14.52 16.89 7.25
CA ILE A 17 -13.84 16.38 6.03
C ILE A 17 -13.27 14.98 6.24
N GLN A 18 -12.67 14.69 7.41
CA GLN A 18 -12.12 13.37 7.69
C GLN A 18 -13.22 12.31 7.85
N LEU A 19 -14.41 12.69 8.30
CA LEU A 19 -15.56 11.80 8.34
C LEU A 19 -16.05 11.47 6.92
N GLU A 20 -16.18 12.47 6.07
CA GLU A 20 -16.55 12.27 4.66
C GLU A 20 -15.51 11.37 3.96
N GLU A 21 -14.22 11.67 4.12
CA GLU A 21 -13.12 10.84 3.58
C GLU A 21 -13.18 9.40 4.11
N LEU A 22 -13.51 9.21 5.39
CA LEU A 22 -13.68 7.87 5.98
C LEU A 22 -14.81 7.11 5.30
N ILE A 23 -15.97 7.73 5.13
CA ILE A 23 -17.13 7.09 4.49
C ILE A 23 -16.83 6.77 3.02
N ALA A 24 -16.17 7.68 2.31
CA ALA A 24 -15.74 7.46 0.93
C ALA A 24 -14.80 6.25 0.82
N ARG A 25 -13.77 6.16 1.67
CA ARG A 25 -12.84 5.03 1.71
C ARG A 25 -13.52 3.70 2.07
N LEU A 26 -14.49 3.73 2.99
CA LEU A 26 -15.28 2.55 3.34
C LEU A 26 -16.20 2.12 2.19
N ALA A 27 -16.79 3.09 1.48
CA ALA A 27 -17.59 2.81 0.30
C ALA A 27 -16.75 2.23 -0.85
N GLU A 28 -15.55 2.80 -1.11
CA GLU A 28 -14.59 2.25 -2.05
C GLU A 28 -14.19 0.81 -1.68
N ALA A 29 -13.98 0.55 -0.40
CA ALA A 29 -13.63 -0.77 0.10
C ALA A 29 -14.77 -1.79 -0.09
N GLU A 30 -15.99 -1.39 0.19
CA GLU A 30 -17.18 -2.23 -0.01
C GLU A 30 -17.40 -2.53 -1.50
N VAL A 31 -17.27 -1.51 -2.35
CA VAL A 31 -17.39 -1.64 -3.82
C VAL A 31 -16.33 -2.60 -4.35
N ALA A 32 -15.06 -2.46 -3.93
CA ALA A 32 -13.96 -3.35 -4.33
C ALA A 32 -14.17 -4.80 -3.84
N MET A 33 -14.70 -4.99 -2.62
CA MET A 33 -15.01 -6.31 -2.08
C MET A 33 -16.07 -7.04 -2.92
N HIS A 34 -16.95 -6.29 -3.59
CA HIS A 34 -17.94 -6.83 -4.52
C HIS A 34 -17.44 -6.95 -5.96
N GLY A 35 -16.16 -6.67 -6.22
CA GLY A 35 -15.54 -6.82 -7.55
C GLY A 35 -15.79 -5.65 -8.49
N HIS A 36 -16.19 -4.49 -7.96
CA HIS A 36 -16.38 -3.26 -8.75
C HIS A 36 -15.23 -2.28 -8.55
N SER A 37 -15.03 -1.38 -9.51
CA SER A 37 -14.00 -0.35 -9.42
C SER A 37 -14.35 0.69 -8.35
N PRO A 38 -13.39 1.09 -7.48
CA PRO A 38 -13.54 2.24 -6.58
C PRO A 38 -13.91 3.55 -7.28
N ALA A 39 -13.68 3.67 -8.58
CA ALA A 39 -14.14 4.82 -9.38
C ALA A 39 -15.68 4.98 -9.41
N CYS A 40 -16.43 3.97 -8.96
CA CYS A 40 -17.87 4.07 -8.73
C CYS A 40 -18.25 4.94 -7.53
N VAL A 41 -17.27 5.37 -6.72
CA VAL A 41 -17.48 6.24 -5.55
C VAL A 41 -17.04 7.66 -5.89
N ASN A 42 -17.98 8.59 -5.82
CA ASN A 42 -17.73 10.01 -6.03
C ASN A 42 -17.77 10.77 -4.70
N TRP A 43 -16.73 11.52 -4.41
CA TRP A 43 -16.58 12.35 -3.22
C TRP A 43 -15.87 13.65 -3.58
N SER A 44 -16.45 14.80 -3.24
CA SER A 44 -15.91 16.10 -3.65
C SER A 44 -14.73 16.56 -2.80
N GLY A 45 -14.64 16.12 -1.56
CA GLY A 45 -13.59 16.55 -0.62
C GLY A 45 -13.58 18.04 -0.30
N SER A 46 -14.64 18.79 -0.66
CA SER A 46 -14.73 20.23 -0.50
C SER A 46 -15.99 20.63 0.26
N ILE A 47 -15.82 21.33 1.37
CA ILE A 47 -16.93 21.88 2.19
C ILE A 47 -17.69 22.99 1.46
N THR A 48 -17.11 23.59 0.43
CA THR A 48 -17.63 24.81 -0.22
C THR A 48 -18.30 24.59 -1.57
N ALA A 49 -18.22 23.40 -2.13
CA ALA A 49 -18.93 23.07 -3.37
C ALA A 49 -20.42 22.86 -3.05
N PRO A 50 -21.35 23.54 -3.75
CA PRO A 50 -22.77 23.25 -3.63
C PRO A 50 -23.04 21.89 -4.28
N ASP A 51 -22.95 20.81 -3.47
CA ASP A 51 -23.14 19.42 -3.86
C ASP A 51 -24.61 18.96 -3.77
N GLY A 52 -25.51 19.91 -3.47
CA GLY A 52 -26.95 19.66 -3.34
C GLY A 52 -27.30 18.80 -2.13
N GLY A 53 -26.38 18.66 -1.14
CA GLY A 53 -26.58 17.84 0.07
C GLY A 53 -26.19 16.39 -0.10
N ILE A 54 -25.19 16.08 -0.93
CA ILE A 54 -24.54 14.77 -1.06
C ILE A 54 -23.07 14.92 -0.68
N ASP A 55 -22.63 14.18 0.32
CA ASP A 55 -21.21 14.12 0.66
C ASP A 55 -20.51 13.00 -0.10
N ILE A 56 -21.14 11.82 -0.22
CA ILE A 56 -20.61 10.69 -1.00
C ILE A 56 -21.71 10.06 -1.85
N HIS A 57 -21.42 9.79 -3.12
CA HIS A 57 -22.30 9.12 -4.05
C HIS A 57 -21.66 7.87 -4.63
N VAL A 58 -22.30 6.73 -4.45
CA VAL A 58 -21.87 5.42 -4.97
C VAL A 58 -22.81 5.01 -6.09
N GLN A 59 -22.25 4.70 -7.26
CA GLN A 59 -22.99 4.21 -8.42
C GLN A 59 -22.30 2.99 -9.00
N VAL A 60 -22.85 1.80 -8.72
CA VAL A 60 -22.35 0.53 -9.27
C VAL A 60 -23.32 -0.05 -10.29
N PRO A 61 -22.88 -0.86 -11.26
CA PRO A 61 -23.75 -1.57 -12.19
C PRO A 61 -24.78 -2.47 -11.48
N ILE A 62 -25.99 -2.52 -12.01
CA ILE A 62 -27.24 -2.91 -11.32
C ILE A 62 -27.28 -4.33 -10.73
N ASP A 63 -26.47 -5.29 -11.15
CA ASP A 63 -26.83 -6.70 -10.94
C ASP A 63 -26.07 -7.45 -9.83
N GLN A 64 -25.23 -6.84 -9.02
CA GLN A 64 -24.29 -7.63 -8.21
C GLN A 64 -23.99 -7.17 -6.78
N LEU A 65 -24.74 -6.29 -6.15
CA LEU A 65 -24.54 -6.02 -4.73
C LEU A 65 -25.10 -7.17 -3.88
N LYS A 66 -24.21 -7.94 -3.29
CA LYS A 66 -24.54 -8.87 -2.21
C LYS A 66 -24.77 -8.08 -0.92
N ALA A 67 -25.54 -8.61 0.00
CA ALA A 67 -25.81 -7.96 1.29
C ALA A 67 -24.52 -7.46 1.98
N GLY A 68 -24.54 -6.20 2.42
CA GLY A 68 -23.39 -5.53 3.05
C GLY A 68 -23.81 -4.15 3.56
N PHE A 69 -22.86 -3.21 3.59
CA PHE A 69 -23.13 -1.82 3.97
C PHE A 69 -23.66 -0.98 2.80
N LEU A 70 -23.51 -1.46 1.56
CA LEU A 70 -24.16 -0.90 0.37
C LEU A 70 -25.35 -1.78 -0.02
N VAL A 71 -26.56 -1.31 0.25
CA VAL A 71 -27.78 -2.11 0.05
C VAL A 71 -28.37 -1.95 -1.35
N ARG A 72 -28.05 -0.84 -2.02
CA ARG A 72 -28.54 -0.50 -3.35
C ARG A 72 -27.41 -0.06 -4.26
N PRO A 73 -27.48 -0.33 -5.58
CA PRO A 73 -26.47 0.08 -6.54
C PRO A 73 -26.25 1.59 -6.62
N ASP A 74 -27.30 2.38 -6.44
CA ASP A 74 -27.21 3.84 -6.37
C ASP A 74 -27.45 4.23 -4.90
N THR A 75 -26.39 4.63 -4.20
CA THR A 75 -26.42 4.95 -2.77
C THR A 75 -25.78 6.30 -2.51
N VAL A 76 -26.49 7.15 -1.80
CA VAL A 76 -26.01 8.46 -1.32
C VAL A 76 -25.81 8.41 0.19
N PHE A 77 -24.65 8.90 0.64
CA PHE A 77 -24.37 9.10 2.05
C PHE A 77 -24.31 10.59 2.37
N GLN A 78 -24.89 10.92 3.52
CA GLN A 78 -24.82 12.23 4.15
C GLN A 78 -24.07 12.10 5.48
N ALA A 79 -22.90 12.72 5.61
CA ALA A 79 -22.04 12.67 6.78
C ALA A 79 -22.39 13.77 7.77
N LYS A 80 -22.55 13.42 9.04
CA LYS A 80 -22.83 14.40 10.11
C LYS A 80 -22.00 14.08 11.35
N LYS A 81 -21.22 15.07 11.78
CA LYS A 81 -20.40 14.93 12.99
C LYS A 81 -21.24 15.04 14.26
N HIS A 82 -22.32 15.79 14.21
CA HIS A 82 -23.18 16.04 15.39
C HIS A 82 -24.33 15.05 15.46
N LYS A 83 -25.04 15.09 16.62
CA LYS A 83 -26.27 14.31 16.81
C LYS A 83 -27.35 14.75 15.85
N MET A 84 -28.10 13.80 15.35
CA MET A 84 -29.20 13.97 14.40
C MET A 84 -30.54 13.61 15.07
N PRO A 85 -31.09 14.49 15.97
CA PRO A 85 -32.44 14.34 16.48
C PRO A 85 -33.45 14.52 15.33
N LYS A 86 -34.73 14.17 15.59
CA LYS A 86 -35.80 14.24 14.60
C LYS A 86 -35.81 15.58 13.84
N SER A 87 -35.76 16.70 14.55
CA SER A 87 -35.77 18.05 13.94
C SER A 87 -34.56 18.33 13.05
N ALA A 88 -33.39 17.75 13.33
CA ALA A 88 -32.20 17.87 12.49
C ALA A 88 -32.35 17.01 11.22
N ILE A 89 -32.89 15.81 11.34
CA ILE A 89 -33.19 14.91 10.21
C ILE A 89 -34.22 15.59 9.27
N GLU A 90 -35.32 16.13 9.81
CA GLU A 90 -36.32 16.81 9.02
C GLU A 90 -35.78 18.06 8.29
N ARG A 91 -34.86 18.77 8.93
CA ARG A 91 -34.18 19.92 8.29
C ARG A 91 -33.26 19.50 7.16
N GLU A 92 -32.51 18.39 7.34
CA GLU A 92 -31.57 17.86 6.37
C GLU A 92 -32.26 17.31 5.13
N ILE A 93 -33.27 16.51 5.34
CA ILE A 93 -34.05 15.87 4.28
C ILE A 93 -34.96 16.88 3.58
N GLY A 94 -35.46 17.88 4.31
CA GLY A 94 -36.61 18.68 3.95
C GLY A 94 -37.93 17.95 4.18
N THR A 95 -39.03 18.63 4.01
CA THR A 95 -40.38 18.04 4.18
C THR A 95 -41.33 18.61 3.15
N GLY A 96 -42.22 17.78 2.61
CA GLY A 96 -43.25 18.20 1.65
C GLY A 96 -42.64 18.90 0.40
N LYS A 97 -43.04 20.15 0.12
CA LYS A 97 -42.55 20.92 -1.01
C LYS A 97 -41.07 21.35 -0.88
N ALA A 98 -40.49 21.28 0.32
CA ALA A 98 -39.10 21.60 0.59
C ALA A 98 -38.20 20.35 0.66
N LEU A 99 -38.70 19.19 0.20
CA LEU A 99 -37.90 17.97 0.10
C LEU A 99 -36.70 18.19 -0.82
N SER A 100 -35.53 17.73 -0.40
CA SER A 100 -34.30 17.83 -1.19
C SER A 100 -34.50 17.15 -2.56
N PRO A 101 -34.18 17.84 -3.69
CA PRO A 101 -34.33 17.27 -5.03
C PRO A 101 -33.60 15.94 -5.23
N ILE A 102 -32.47 15.79 -4.55
CA ILE A 102 -31.63 14.58 -4.59
C ILE A 102 -32.34 13.38 -4.00
N ILE A 103 -33.08 13.58 -2.89
CA ILE A 103 -33.83 12.50 -2.25
C ILE A 103 -34.97 12.04 -3.15
N SER A 104 -35.68 12.97 -3.81
CA SER A 104 -36.69 12.64 -4.81
C SER A 104 -36.07 11.93 -6.03
N GLU A 105 -34.87 12.32 -6.44
CA GLU A 105 -34.14 11.63 -7.50
C GLU A 105 -33.74 10.21 -7.11
N GLN A 106 -33.24 10.00 -5.89
CA GLN A 106 -32.90 8.67 -5.36
C GLN A 106 -34.17 7.81 -5.22
N ALA A 107 -35.27 8.36 -4.78
CA ALA A 107 -36.56 7.66 -4.74
C ALA A 107 -36.97 7.17 -6.14
N ARG A 108 -36.87 8.02 -7.16
CA ARG A 108 -37.19 7.68 -8.55
C ARG A 108 -36.27 6.61 -9.14
N LYS A 109 -34.97 6.63 -8.74
CA LYS A 109 -33.95 5.66 -9.17
C LYS A 109 -33.98 4.35 -8.36
N GLN A 110 -34.86 4.24 -7.37
CA GLN A 110 -34.92 3.11 -6.42
C GLN A 110 -33.60 2.93 -5.65
N GLY A 111 -32.92 4.03 -5.39
CA GLY A 111 -31.64 4.08 -4.69
C GLY A 111 -31.76 4.06 -3.18
N SER A 112 -30.67 4.38 -2.51
CA SER A 112 -30.57 4.53 -1.05
C SER A 112 -30.16 5.95 -0.69
N TYR A 113 -30.71 6.42 0.45
CA TYR A 113 -30.22 7.61 1.14
C TYR A 113 -29.89 7.24 2.60
N ILE A 114 -28.64 7.41 2.99
CA ILE A 114 -28.11 6.97 4.27
C ILE A 114 -27.51 8.16 5.00
N ILE A 115 -28.02 8.47 6.19
CA ILE A 115 -27.38 9.44 7.09
C ILE A 115 -26.38 8.69 7.96
N VAL A 116 -25.12 9.17 7.97
CA VAL A 116 -24.05 8.68 8.84
C VAL A 116 -23.79 9.72 9.92
N SER A 117 -24.06 9.40 11.19
CA SER A 117 -23.85 10.34 12.29
C SER A 117 -22.82 9.82 13.30
N LEU A 118 -21.71 10.54 13.44
CA LEU A 118 -20.73 10.27 14.51
C LEU A 118 -21.24 10.67 15.89
N GLY A 119 -22.09 11.71 15.96
CA GLY A 119 -22.64 12.20 17.22
C GLY A 119 -23.63 11.24 17.89
N ASP A 120 -24.20 10.32 17.11
CA ASP A 120 -25.18 9.35 17.59
C ASP A 120 -24.53 8.00 17.91
N ASP A 121 -24.96 7.41 19.04
CA ASP A 121 -24.73 6.01 19.43
C ASP A 121 -26.09 5.51 19.94
N CYS A 122 -26.86 4.93 19.04
CA CYS A 122 -28.26 4.71 19.22
C CYS A 122 -28.54 3.37 19.92
N SER A 123 -29.49 3.38 20.90
CA SER A 123 -30.19 2.15 21.27
C SER A 123 -31.03 1.64 20.09
N PRO A 124 -31.50 0.36 20.13
CA PRO A 124 -32.39 -0.16 19.09
C PRO A 124 -33.67 0.67 18.90
N SER A 125 -34.24 1.21 19.97
CA SER A 125 -35.37 2.13 19.89
C SER A 125 -35.00 3.48 19.30
N GLY A 126 -33.86 4.06 19.71
CA GLY A 126 -33.36 5.31 19.17
C GLY A 126 -33.06 5.24 17.67
N LYS A 127 -32.57 4.11 17.18
CA LYS A 127 -32.38 3.90 15.71
C LYS A 127 -33.73 3.86 15.00
N LYS A 128 -34.72 3.17 15.54
CA LYS A 128 -36.10 3.15 15.00
C LYS A 128 -36.69 4.56 14.90
N ASP A 129 -36.49 5.40 15.92
CA ASP A 129 -36.95 6.79 15.92
C ASP A 129 -36.29 7.63 14.82
N ARG A 130 -34.99 7.45 14.57
CA ARG A 130 -34.28 8.12 13.45
C ARG A 130 -34.85 7.69 12.11
N LEU A 131 -35.00 6.38 11.89
CA LEU A 131 -35.58 5.83 10.66
C LEU A 131 -37.02 6.27 10.46
N LYS A 132 -37.81 6.35 11.55
CA LYS A 132 -39.18 6.88 11.48
C LYS A 132 -39.14 8.36 11.06
N ALA A 133 -38.28 9.17 11.65
CA ALA A 133 -38.16 10.58 11.27
C ALA A 133 -37.78 10.76 9.78
N MET A 134 -36.86 9.92 9.26
CA MET A 134 -36.52 9.93 7.85
C MET A 134 -37.71 9.57 6.96
N ARG A 135 -38.47 8.52 7.30
CA ARG A 135 -39.67 8.12 6.54
C ARG A 135 -40.79 9.18 6.62
N ASP A 136 -41.02 9.75 7.79
CA ASP A 136 -42.02 10.81 7.96
C ASP A 136 -41.67 12.04 7.11
N ALA A 137 -40.38 12.35 6.93
CA ALA A 137 -39.91 13.49 6.11
C ALA A 137 -40.20 13.27 4.61
N VAL A 138 -40.04 12.04 4.09
CA VAL A 138 -40.22 11.73 2.66
C VAL A 138 -41.63 11.26 2.27
N LYS A 139 -42.54 11.12 3.23
CA LYS A 139 -43.87 10.49 3.06
C LYS A 139 -44.73 11.09 1.94
N ASP A 140 -44.49 12.34 1.57
CA ASP A 140 -45.26 13.04 0.54
C ASP A 140 -44.63 12.89 -0.87
N ASP A 141 -43.48 12.21 -1.01
CA ASP A 141 -42.88 11.92 -2.31
C ASP A 141 -43.60 10.72 -2.97
N PRO A 142 -44.01 10.82 -4.23
CA PRO A 142 -44.78 9.77 -4.92
C PRO A 142 -43.99 8.44 -5.08
N ASN A 143 -42.66 8.48 -4.97
CA ASN A 143 -41.78 7.31 -5.11
C ASN A 143 -41.16 6.87 -3.77
N GLU A 144 -41.64 7.37 -2.64
CA GLU A 144 -41.09 7.10 -1.30
C GLU A 144 -40.92 5.62 -1.00
N SER A 145 -41.88 4.80 -1.46
CA SER A 145 -41.88 3.35 -1.23
C SER A 145 -40.72 2.61 -1.92
N TYR A 146 -40.12 3.22 -2.91
CA TYR A 146 -38.97 2.66 -3.63
C TYR A 146 -37.63 3.12 -3.04
N LEU A 147 -37.61 4.17 -2.21
CA LEU A 147 -36.42 4.69 -1.57
C LEU A 147 -36.00 3.84 -0.37
N HIS A 148 -34.76 3.35 -0.39
CA HIS A 148 -34.18 2.74 0.81
C HIS A 148 -33.58 3.82 1.70
N LEU A 149 -34.04 3.85 2.98
CA LEU A 149 -33.53 4.76 4.00
C LEU A 149 -32.83 3.97 5.10
N ASP A 150 -31.62 4.36 5.47
CA ASP A 150 -30.94 3.83 6.65
C ASP A 150 -30.21 4.95 7.42
N PHE A 151 -29.92 4.64 8.68
CA PHE A 151 -29.23 5.53 9.60
C PHE A 151 -28.05 4.78 10.22
N TYR A 152 -26.83 5.22 9.92
CA TYR A 152 -25.61 4.66 10.46
C TYR A 152 -25.12 5.55 11.59
N ASP A 153 -25.25 5.03 12.79
CA ASP A 153 -24.65 5.61 13.98
C ASP A 153 -23.17 5.21 14.09
N ARG A 154 -22.51 5.73 15.09
CA ARG A 154 -21.10 5.47 15.38
C ARG A 154 -20.80 3.97 15.55
N SER A 155 -21.69 3.22 16.20
CA SER A 155 -21.55 1.77 16.36
C SER A 155 -21.58 1.03 15.01
N LYS A 156 -22.48 1.40 14.12
CA LYS A 156 -22.59 0.81 12.77
C LYS A 156 -21.37 1.17 11.90
N LEU A 157 -20.87 2.40 12.02
CA LEU A 157 -19.67 2.83 11.32
C LEU A 157 -18.43 2.04 11.78
N ILE A 158 -18.29 1.79 13.09
CA ILE A 158 -17.20 0.95 13.61
C ILE A 158 -17.31 -0.50 13.11
N GLN A 159 -18.50 -1.07 13.02
CA GLN A 159 -18.70 -2.39 12.45
C GLN A 159 -18.22 -2.45 10.98
N TRP A 160 -18.51 -1.41 10.21
CA TRP A 160 -18.05 -1.31 8.83
C TRP A 160 -16.54 -1.18 8.77
N LEU A 161 -15.97 -0.26 9.54
CA LEU A 161 -14.52 -0.03 9.61
C LEU A 161 -13.73 -1.29 10.00
N ARG A 162 -14.28 -2.12 10.88
CA ARG A 162 -13.64 -3.37 11.32
C ARG A 162 -13.45 -4.39 10.19
N GLN A 163 -14.16 -4.28 9.08
CA GLN A 163 -14.01 -5.18 7.94
C GLN A 163 -12.82 -4.81 7.04
N HIS A 164 -12.27 -3.59 7.19
CA HIS A 164 -11.27 -3.04 6.29
C HIS A 164 -9.99 -2.62 7.05
N PRO A 165 -9.03 -3.55 7.27
CA PRO A 165 -7.79 -3.27 8.01
C PRO A 165 -6.98 -2.09 7.48
N SER A 166 -6.94 -1.91 6.16
CA SER A 166 -6.24 -0.78 5.53
C SER A 166 -6.88 0.56 5.92
N VAL A 167 -8.22 0.64 5.90
CA VAL A 167 -8.96 1.84 6.30
C VAL A 167 -8.79 2.10 7.81
N MET A 168 -8.76 1.05 8.63
CA MET A 168 -8.48 1.15 10.06
C MET A 168 -7.10 1.76 10.33
N LEU A 169 -6.05 1.34 9.62
CA LEU A 169 -4.72 1.93 9.73
C LEU A 169 -4.74 3.42 9.37
N TRP A 170 -5.47 3.78 8.32
CA TRP A 170 -5.63 5.18 7.92
C TRP A 170 -6.31 6.01 9.02
N VAL A 171 -7.41 5.53 9.61
CA VAL A 171 -8.11 6.22 10.72
C VAL A 171 -7.17 6.39 11.92
N LYS A 172 -6.47 5.33 12.32
CA LYS A 172 -5.51 5.39 13.42
C LYS A 172 -4.43 6.45 13.17
N ALA A 173 -3.90 6.55 11.95
CA ALA A 173 -2.95 7.58 11.59
C ALA A 173 -3.54 8.99 11.70
N LYS A 174 -4.78 9.22 11.22
CA LYS A 174 -5.49 10.52 11.34
C LYS A 174 -5.76 10.92 12.79
N LEU A 175 -5.95 9.95 13.67
CA LEU A 175 -6.14 10.18 15.10
C LEU A 175 -4.82 10.38 15.88
N GLY A 176 -3.66 10.32 15.21
CA GLY A 176 -2.35 10.39 15.84
C GLY A 176 -1.95 9.12 16.61
N GLN A 177 -2.57 8.00 16.28
CA GLN A 177 -2.34 6.67 16.87
C GLN A 177 -1.78 5.68 15.84
N GLY A 178 -1.15 6.20 14.78
CA GLY A 178 -0.59 5.37 13.73
C GLY A 178 0.47 4.39 14.25
N TYR A 179 0.47 3.19 13.70
CA TYR A 179 1.47 2.18 14.01
C TYR A 179 2.75 2.46 13.22
N SER A 180 3.87 2.56 13.95
CA SER A 180 5.17 2.86 13.35
C SER A 180 5.54 1.80 12.29
N GLY A 181 5.86 2.26 11.08
CA GLY A 181 6.26 1.41 9.96
C GLY A 181 5.10 0.77 9.17
N TRP A 182 3.90 0.64 9.75
CA TRP A 182 2.74 0.07 9.08
C TRP A 182 2.01 1.10 8.22
N GLN A 183 1.69 0.73 7.01
CA GLN A 183 1.06 1.62 6.04
C GLN A 183 -0.14 0.92 5.37
N PRO A 184 -1.27 1.64 5.17
CA PRO A 184 -2.32 1.16 4.30
C PRO A 184 -1.88 1.21 2.84
N TYR A 185 -2.56 0.46 1.95
CA TYR A 185 -2.39 0.67 0.52
C TYR A 185 -2.61 2.16 0.18
N GLY A 186 -1.90 2.69 -0.76
CA GLY A 186 -1.93 4.12 -1.10
C GLY A 186 -0.75 4.88 -0.52
N ALA A 187 -0.40 4.70 0.75
CA ALA A 187 0.76 5.39 1.34
C ALA A 187 2.09 4.88 0.76
N TRP A 188 2.28 3.57 0.69
CA TRP A 188 3.48 2.93 0.14
C TRP A 188 3.44 2.75 -1.38
N SER A 189 2.24 2.74 -1.99
CA SER A 189 2.05 2.56 -3.42
C SER A 189 2.03 3.85 -4.22
N ASN A 190 1.89 5.00 -3.56
CA ASN A 190 1.88 6.29 -4.25
C ASN A 190 3.29 6.61 -4.78
N PRO A 191 3.42 6.99 -6.05
CA PRO A 191 4.68 7.46 -6.60
C PRO A 191 5.11 8.78 -5.94
N PRO A 192 6.40 9.13 -5.99
CA PRO A 192 6.86 10.47 -5.61
C PRO A 192 6.06 11.56 -6.35
N GLN A 193 5.86 12.70 -5.71
CA GLN A 193 5.09 13.82 -6.30
C GLN A 193 5.62 14.17 -7.70
N GLY A 194 4.69 14.29 -8.66
CA GLY A 194 5.00 14.67 -10.05
C GLY A 194 5.46 13.52 -10.97
N VAL A 195 5.56 12.30 -10.47
CA VAL A 195 5.93 11.14 -11.28
C VAL A 195 4.70 10.26 -11.53
N ILE A 196 4.31 10.10 -12.79
CA ILE A 196 3.32 9.09 -13.19
C ILE A 196 4.04 7.74 -13.24
N ASP A 197 3.89 6.96 -12.18
CA ASP A 197 4.60 5.70 -12.03
C ASP A 197 3.73 4.52 -12.50
N THR A 198 3.51 4.44 -13.80
CA THR A 198 2.91 3.24 -14.41
C THR A 198 3.93 2.10 -14.41
N LEU A 199 3.46 0.86 -14.23
CA LEU A 199 4.31 -0.32 -14.33
C LEU A 199 5.03 -0.33 -15.69
N ILE A 200 6.35 -0.50 -15.66
CA ILE A 200 7.14 -0.68 -16.88
C ILE A 200 7.13 -2.16 -17.21
N SER A 201 6.40 -2.53 -18.27
CA SER A 201 6.46 -3.87 -18.84
C SER A 201 7.52 -3.89 -19.92
N ALA A 202 8.76 -4.30 -19.55
CA ALA A 202 9.85 -4.43 -20.50
C ALA A 202 10.14 -5.91 -20.79
N PRO A 203 10.55 -6.26 -22.01
CA PRO A 203 10.82 -7.64 -22.42
C PRO A 203 11.86 -8.37 -21.56
N GLY A 204 12.81 -7.62 -20.98
CA GLY A 204 13.90 -8.15 -20.16
C GLY A 204 13.49 -8.53 -18.71
N VAL A 205 12.24 -8.32 -18.28
CA VAL A 205 11.78 -8.80 -16.97
C VAL A 205 11.04 -10.10 -17.13
N THR A 206 11.50 -11.12 -16.42
CA THR A 206 10.88 -12.44 -16.42
C THR A 206 10.50 -12.88 -15.00
N ILE A 207 9.39 -13.59 -14.91
CA ILE A 207 8.80 -14.07 -13.66
C ILE A 207 8.62 -15.60 -13.76
N THR A 208 9.18 -16.30 -12.80
CA THR A 208 9.00 -17.77 -12.67
C THR A 208 8.02 -18.06 -11.55
N LEU A 209 6.93 -18.75 -11.87
CA LEU A 209 5.89 -19.14 -10.91
C LEU A 209 6.13 -20.53 -10.34
N PRO A 210 5.63 -20.83 -9.11
CA PRO A 210 5.81 -22.14 -8.47
C PRO A 210 5.29 -23.32 -9.30
N SER A 211 4.16 -23.15 -9.97
CA SER A 211 3.48 -24.16 -10.78
C SER A 211 4.03 -24.32 -12.21
N GLY A 212 4.90 -23.40 -12.64
CA GLY A 212 5.30 -23.27 -14.05
C GLY A 212 6.44 -24.18 -14.49
N LYS A 213 6.90 -25.15 -13.69
CA LYS A 213 8.04 -26.04 -14.00
C LYS A 213 9.29 -25.29 -14.51
N GLY A 214 9.53 -24.06 -14.01
CA GLY A 214 10.64 -23.22 -14.44
C GLY A 214 10.35 -22.37 -15.70
N GLN A 215 9.10 -22.32 -16.18
CA GLN A 215 8.73 -21.45 -17.29
C GLN A 215 8.86 -19.99 -16.87
N LYS A 216 9.63 -19.23 -17.65
CA LYS A 216 9.75 -17.77 -17.51
C LYS A 216 8.62 -17.08 -18.27
N LEU A 217 7.83 -16.27 -17.56
CA LEU A 217 6.72 -15.48 -18.09
C LEU A 217 7.12 -14.00 -18.14
N LYS A 218 6.60 -13.25 -19.08
CA LYS A 218 6.67 -11.79 -19.05
C LYS A 218 5.76 -11.22 -17.95
N ILE A 219 5.98 -9.98 -17.55
CA ILE A 219 5.18 -9.34 -16.49
C ILE A 219 3.67 -9.43 -16.80
N ASP A 220 3.26 -9.06 -18.01
CA ASP A 220 1.85 -9.04 -18.41
C ASP A 220 1.19 -10.43 -18.37
N GLU A 221 1.96 -11.47 -18.66
CA GLU A 221 1.52 -12.87 -18.60
C GLU A 221 1.47 -13.40 -17.17
N ALA A 222 2.31 -12.89 -16.27
CA ALA A 222 2.47 -13.38 -14.90
C ALA A 222 1.50 -12.73 -13.90
N ILE A 223 1.08 -11.47 -14.09
CA ILE A 223 0.28 -10.70 -13.13
C ILE A 223 -1.01 -11.43 -12.73
N ASN A 224 -1.81 -11.87 -13.69
CA ASN A 224 -3.07 -12.55 -13.39
C ASN A 224 -2.88 -13.91 -12.71
N PRO A 225 -1.96 -14.79 -13.15
CA PRO A 225 -1.59 -16.00 -12.40
C PRO A 225 -1.09 -15.71 -10.98
N MET A 226 -0.30 -14.67 -10.75
CA MET A 226 0.14 -14.28 -9.40
C MET A 226 -1.06 -13.88 -8.52
N ARG A 227 -1.99 -13.08 -9.04
CA ARG A 227 -3.24 -12.72 -8.35
C ARG A 227 -4.07 -13.94 -7.98
N ALA A 228 -4.24 -14.87 -8.93
CA ALA A 228 -4.95 -16.13 -8.71
C ALA A 228 -4.27 -16.98 -7.63
N LEU A 229 -2.94 -17.09 -7.65
CA LEU A 229 -2.17 -17.80 -6.65
C LEU A 229 -2.39 -17.22 -5.25
N ILE A 230 -2.26 -15.91 -5.09
CA ILE A 230 -2.43 -15.22 -3.79
C ILE A 230 -3.84 -15.41 -3.22
N ARG A 231 -4.87 -15.45 -4.07
CA ARG A 231 -6.26 -15.70 -3.63
C ARG A 231 -6.55 -17.15 -3.26
N SER A 232 -5.87 -18.10 -3.91
CA SER A 232 -6.21 -19.52 -3.80
C SER A 232 -5.37 -20.26 -2.78
N THR A 233 -4.14 -19.80 -2.52
CA THR A 233 -3.22 -20.50 -1.62
C THR A 233 -3.53 -20.20 -0.15
N ASN A 234 -3.25 -21.18 0.70
CA ASN A 234 -3.16 -21.01 2.15
C ASN A 234 -1.71 -20.96 2.64
N LYS A 235 -0.76 -20.80 1.72
CA LYS A 235 0.66 -20.67 2.01
C LYS A 235 1.10 -19.21 1.86
N ALA A 236 2.23 -18.88 2.47
CA ALA A 236 2.89 -17.61 2.21
C ALA A 236 3.39 -17.56 0.76
N VAL A 237 3.30 -16.40 0.12
CA VAL A 237 3.89 -16.13 -1.19
C VAL A 237 5.17 -15.33 -0.98
N ARG A 238 6.31 -15.88 -1.40
CA ARG A 238 7.62 -15.24 -1.30
C ARG A 238 8.07 -14.74 -2.66
N ILE A 239 8.32 -13.44 -2.76
CA ILE A 239 8.85 -12.80 -3.97
C ILE A 239 10.36 -12.67 -3.81
N THR A 240 11.12 -13.35 -4.66
CA THR A 240 12.58 -13.38 -4.64
C THR A 240 13.17 -12.76 -5.92
N GLY A 241 14.44 -12.45 -5.89
CA GLY A 241 15.19 -11.87 -7.02
C GLY A 241 16.18 -10.82 -6.55
N LEU A 242 17.12 -10.42 -7.40
CA LEU A 242 18.17 -9.46 -7.09
C LEU A 242 17.59 -8.12 -6.58
N SER A 243 18.41 -7.37 -5.85
CA SER A 243 18.05 -6.03 -5.44
C SER A 243 17.90 -5.10 -6.66
N GLY A 244 16.90 -4.23 -6.66
CA GLY A 244 16.70 -3.26 -7.75
C GLY A 244 15.93 -3.79 -8.98
N VAL A 245 15.54 -5.08 -9.01
CA VAL A 245 14.77 -5.65 -10.14
C VAL A 245 13.28 -5.29 -10.14
N GLY A 246 12.82 -4.47 -9.20
CA GLY A 246 11.42 -4.00 -9.17
C GLY A 246 10.44 -4.89 -8.42
N LYS A 247 10.87 -5.80 -7.53
CA LYS A 247 9.99 -6.70 -6.75
C LYS A 247 8.82 -5.98 -6.09
N THR A 248 9.11 -4.94 -5.30
CA THR A 248 8.09 -4.13 -4.62
C THR A 248 7.12 -3.50 -5.61
N ARG A 249 7.61 -3.03 -6.76
CA ARG A 249 6.77 -2.45 -7.82
C ARG A 249 5.83 -3.46 -8.47
N ILE A 250 6.31 -4.70 -8.68
CA ILE A 250 5.45 -5.79 -9.18
C ILE A 250 4.37 -6.14 -8.15
N VAL A 251 4.70 -6.18 -6.85
CA VAL A 251 3.68 -6.39 -5.81
C VAL A 251 2.65 -5.26 -5.79
N GLN A 252 3.06 -4.00 -5.97
CA GLN A 252 2.12 -2.88 -6.13
C GLN A 252 1.19 -3.08 -7.33
N ALA A 253 1.72 -3.53 -8.46
CA ALA A 253 0.94 -3.77 -9.67
C ALA A 253 -0.13 -4.86 -9.51
N LEU A 254 0.00 -5.78 -8.55
CA LEU A 254 -1.04 -6.75 -8.24
C LEU A 254 -2.35 -6.12 -7.76
N PHE A 255 -2.27 -4.90 -7.20
CA PHE A 255 -3.42 -4.14 -6.71
C PHE A 255 -3.87 -3.03 -7.68
N ASP A 256 -3.22 -2.89 -8.83
CA ASP A 256 -3.50 -1.88 -9.83
C ASP A 256 -4.53 -2.40 -10.83
N GLU A 257 -5.69 -1.73 -10.91
CA GLU A 257 -6.79 -2.09 -11.81
C GLU A 257 -6.45 -1.84 -13.29
N THR A 258 -5.47 -0.98 -13.56
CA THR A 258 -5.02 -0.67 -14.92
C THR A 258 -4.06 -1.72 -15.49
N VAL A 259 -3.58 -2.66 -14.65
CA VAL A 259 -2.63 -3.70 -15.02
C VAL A 259 -3.33 -5.07 -14.99
N GLY A 260 -3.46 -5.72 -16.13
CA GLY A 260 -4.12 -7.03 -16.23
C GLY A 260 -5.62 -6.99 -15.88
N THR A 261 -6.13 -8.09 -15.34
CA THR A 261 -7.53 -8.23 -14.90
C THR A 261 -7.58 -8.68 -13.45
N ASP A 262 -8.74 -8.50 -12.79
CA ASP A 262 -8.98 -9.02 -11.44
C ASP A 262 -7.93 -8.56 -10.42
N ALA A 263 -7.71 -7.25 -10.28
CA ALA A 263 -6.81 -6.69 -9.29
C ALA A 263 -7.11 -7.19 -7.87
N LEU A 264 -6.07 -7.35 -7.05
CA LEU A 264 -6.26 -7.66 -5.63
C LEU A 264 -6.92 -6.48 -4.92
N ASP A 265 -7.71 -6.80 -3.90
CA ASP A 265 -8.40 -5.80 -3.10
C ASP A 265 -7.40 -4.97 -2.27
N ARG A 266 -7.20 -3.71 -2.68
CA ARG A 266 -6.28 -2.78 -2.02
C ARG A 266 -6.72 -2.38 -0.61
N THR A 267 -8.01 -2.53 -0.29
CA THR A 267 -8.58 -2.04 0.97
C THR A 267 -8.30 -2.96 2.15
N VAL A 268 -7.92 -4.21 1.86
CA VAL A 268 -7.44 -5.17 2.87
C VAL A 268 -5.92 -5.31 2.86
N ALA A 269 -5.21 -4.55 2.03
CA ALA A 269 -3.75 -4.59 1.95
C ALA A 269 -3.11 -3.72 3.02
N ILE A 270 -2.22 -4.32 3.81
CA ILE A 270 -1.37 -3.64 4.79
C ILE A 270 0.09 -3.94 4.48
N TYR A 271 0.91 -2.92 4.54
CA TYR A 271 2.32 -2.99 4.15
C TYR A 271 3.25 -2.59 5.28
N VAL A 272 4.39 -3.23 5.33
CA VAL A 272 5.50 -2.85 6.20
C VAL A 272 6.84 -3.17 5.56
N ASP A 273 7.80 -2.27 5.70
CA ASP A 273 9.21 -2.55 5.49
C ASP A 273 9.82 -3.00 6.82
N THR A 274 10.18 -4.28 6.91
CA THR A 274 10.73 -4.86 8.15
C THR A 274 12.12 -4.33 8.50
N GLY A 275 12.78 -3.65 7.59
CA GLY A 275 14.02 -2.92 7.83
C GLY A 275 13.93 -1.79 8.86
N TYR A 276 12.73 -1.33 9.21
CA TYR A 276 12.49 -0.19 10.11
C TYR A 276 11.87 -0.57 11.46
N GLU A 277 11.94 -1.83 11.88
CA GLU A 277 11.44 -2.29 13.17
C GLU A 277 10.01 -1.82 13.48
N PRO A 278 9.03 -2.38 12.82
CA PRO A 278 7.66 -1.91 12.95
C PRO A 278 7.09 -2.15 14.35
N VAL A 279 6.22 -1.23 14.79
CA VAL A 279 5.46 -1.36 16.04
C VAL A 279 3.96 -1.30 15.71
N PRO A 280 3.20 -2.39 15.97
CA PRO A 280 3.63 -3.68 16.52
C PRO A 280 4.52 -4.47 15.56
N SER A 281 5.22 -5.48 16.09
CA SER A 281 6.04 -6.38 15.24
C SER A 281 5.18 -7.11 14.21
N ALA A 282 5.78 -7.57 13.11
CA ALA A 282 5.06 -8.31 12.07
C ALA A 282 4.37 -9.57 12.62
N THR A 283 4.99 -10.25 13.57
CA THR A 283 4.41 -11.41 14.26
C THR A 283 3.18 -11.02 15.08
N ALA A 284 3.26 -9.97 15.88
CA ALA A 284 2.13 -9.49 16.67
C ALA A 284 0.97 -8.98 15.81
N MET A 285 1.28 -8.34 14.67
CA MET A 285 0.28 -7.91 13.69
C MET A 285 -0.46 -9.10 13.10
N LEU A 286 0.27 -10.13 12.63
CA LEU A 286 -0.32 -11.34 12.08
C LEU A 286 -1.17 -12.08 13.12
N ASP A 287 -0.65 -12.27 14.34
CA ASP A 287 -1.38 -12.94 15.42
C ASP A 287 -2.71 -12.24 15.74
N ASN A 288 -2.73 -10.91 15.69
CA ASN A 288 -3.92 -10.13 15.92
C ASN A 288 -4.95 -10.29 14.78
N LEU A 289 -4.51 -10.23 13.52
CA LEU A 289 -5.37 -10.46 12.36
C LEU A 289 -6.03 -11.84 12.39
N LEU A 290 -5.25 -12.87 12.72
CA LEU A 290 -5.72 -14.24 12.81
C LEU A 290 -6.68 -14.45 13.98
N ALA A 291 -6.36 -13.89 15.16
CA ALA A 291 -7.21 -13.99 16.34
C ALA A 291 -8.58 -13.31 16.16
N GLU A 292 -8.64 -12.24 15.37
CA GLU A 292 -9.86 -11.53 15.08
C GLU A 292 -10.61 -12.04 13.83
N GLY A 293 -10.08 -13.06 13.13
CA GLY A 293 -10.67 -13.61 11.91
C GLY A 293 -10.79 -12.55 10.80
N ARG A 294 -9.80 -11.66 10.67
CA ARG A 294 -9.86 -10.56 9.72
C ARG A 294 -9.25 -10.93 8.39
N ARG A 295 -9.99 -10.68 7.32
CA ARG A 295 -9.47 -10.77 5.97
C ARG A 295 -8.43 -9.67 5.73
N ALA A 296 -7.19 -10.05 5.41
CA ALA A 296 -6.11 -9.13 5.12
C ALA A 296 -5.12 -9.72 4.11
N ILE A 297 -4.45 -8.84 3.35
CA ILE A 297 -3.25 -9.16 2.58
C ILE A 297 -2.10 -8.41 3.25
N MET A 298 -1.26 -9.16 3.95
CA MET A 298 -0.12 -8.61 4.69
C MET A 298 1.13 -8.68 3.82
N ILE A 299 1.74 -7.53 3.56
CA ILE A 299 2.89 -7.39 2.67
C ILE A 299 4.10 -6.95 3.50
N LEU A 300 5.14 -7.79 3.54
CA LEU A 300 6.38 -7.51 4.23
C LEU A 300 7.52 -7.34 3.22
N ASP A 301 8.06 -6.14 3.14
CA ASP A 301 9.26 -5.86 2.36
C ASP A 301 10.52 -6.07 3.21
N ASN A 302 11.64 -6.42 2.59
CA ASN A 302 12.90 -6.75 3.25
C ASN A 302 12.75 -7.81 4.37
N CYS A 303 11.92 -8.82 4.14
CA CYS A 303 11.56 -9.83 5.14
C CYS A 303 12.62 -10.91 5.28
N PRO A 304 13.37 -10.98 6.41
CA PRO A 304 14.38 -12.02 6.61
C PRO A 304 13.80 -13.44 6.56
N SER A 305 14.61 -14.40 6.14
CA SER A 305 14.18 -15.81 5.98
C SER A 305 13.62 -16.42 7.25
N GLU A 306 14.18 -16.11 8.41
CA GLU A 306 13.71 -16.60 9.71
C GLU A 306 12.31 -16.06 10.06
N LEU A 307 12.11 -14.75 9.87
CA LEU A 307 10.81 -14.11 10.07
C LEU A 307 9.78 -14.68 9.10
N HIS A 308 10.16 -14.79 7.81
CA HIS A 308 9.31 -15.40 6.80
C HIS A 308 8.87 -16.82 7.21
N ALA A 309 9.80 -17.70 7.59
CA ALA A 309 9.51 -19.09 7.97
C ALA A 309 8.54 -19.17 9.16
N SER A 310 8.75 -18.31 10.18
CA SER A 310 7.87 -18.22 11.34
C SER A 310 6.44 -17.80 10.95
N LEU A 311 6.30 -16.75 10.14
CA LEU A 311 5.00 -16.24 9.70
C LEU A 311 4.30 -17.20 8.73
N ALA A 312 5.04 -17.80 7.79
CA ALA A 312 4.53 -18.77 6.82
C ALA A 312 3.90 -19.99 7.50
N SER A 313 4.53 -20.49 8.56
CA SER A 313 3.99 -21.59 9.36
C SER A 313 2.65 -21.23 10.00
N LYS A 314 2.52 -20.01 10.55
CA LYS A 314 1.28 -19.53 11.16
C LYS A 314 0.15 -19.39 10.13
N VAL A 315 0.43 -18.77 8.99
CA VAL A 315 -0.57 -18.58 7.92
C VAL A 315 -1.03 -19.94 7.38
N SER A 316 -0.12 -20.87 7.14
CA SER A 316 -0.45 -22.21 6.64
C SER A 316 -1.34 -23.02 7.61
N ALA A 317 -1.21 -22.80 8.92
CA ALA A 317 -2.00 -23.46 9.94
C ALA A 317 -3.39 -22.80 10.16
N ALA A 318 -3.53 -21.50 9.88
CA ALA A 318 -4.71 -20.73 10.25
C ALA A 318 -5.81 -20.66 9.17
N GLY A 319 -5.55 -21.11 7.95
CA GLY A 319 -6.53 -21.07 6.85
C GLY A 319 -6.34 -19.86 5.92
N LYS A 320 -7.42 -19.41 5.23
CA LYS A 320 -7.34 -18.48 4.10
C LYS A 320 -7.69 -17.01 4.43
N GLU A 321 -7.90 -16.67 5.68
CA GLU A 321 -8.34 -15.31 6.07
C GLU A 321 -7.24 -14.27 5.83
N VAL A 322 -5.98 -14.64 6.07
CA VAL A 322 -4.84 -13.76 5.86
C VAL A 322 -3.94 -14.33 4.75
N SER A 323 -3.76 -13.55 3.68
CA SER A 323 -2.72 -13.82 2.68
C SER A 323 -1.44 -13.11 3.08
N LEU A 324 -0.30 -13.81 3.02
CA LEU A 324 1.01 -13.27 3.35
C LEU A 324 1.87 -13.19 2.10
N ILE A 325 2.34 -11.98 1.79
CA ILE A 325 3.33 -11.73 0.73
C ILE A 325 4.61 -11.22 1.40
N THR A 326 5.73 -11.87 1.17
CA THR A 326 7.04 -11.41 1.63
C THR A 326 7.95 -11.14 0.45
N ILE A 327 8.71 -10.06 0.55
CA ILE A 327 9.65 -9.62 -0.48
C ILE A 327 11.05 -9.69 0.12
N GLU A 328 11.94 -10.43 -0.52
CA GLU A 328 13.31 -10.60 -0.05
C GLU A 328 14.29 -10.63 -1.24
N TYR A 329 15.50 -10.23 -0.93
CA TYR A 329 16.65 -10.55 -1.73
C TYR A 329 17.15 -11.94 -1.31
N ASP A 330 16.72 -12.97 -2.00
CA ASP A 330 17.17 -14.33 -1.75
C ASP A 330 17.38 -15.04 -3.09
N ILE A 331 18.53 -15.67 -3.21
CA ILE A 331 18.92 -16.51 -4.37
C ILE A 331 18.91 -18.00 -4.01
N ARG A 332 18.50 -18.35 -2.77
CA ARG A 332 18.47 -19.75 -2.35
C ARG A 332 17.31 -20.49 -2.98
N ASP A 333 17.59 -21.70 -3.45
CA ASP A 333 16.62 -22.58 -4.13
C ASP A 333 15.70 -23.35 -3.16
N ASP A 334 15.79 -23.11 -1.85
CA ASP A 334 14.97 -23.81 -0.87
C ASP A 334 13.50 -23.37 -1.01
N LYS A 335 12.63 -24.37 -1.23
CA LYS A 335 11.19 -24.20 -1.36
C LYS A 335 10.48 -24.84 -0.17
N PRO A 336 10.32 -24.13 0.95
CA PRO A 336 9.61 -24.66 2.11
C PRO A 336 8.19 -25.09 1.75
N GLN A 337 7.68 -26.16 2.36
CA GLN A 337 6.33 -26.67 2.07
C GLN A 337 5.21 -25.67 2.37
N THR A 338 5.47 -24.69 3.24
CA THR A 338 4.54 -23.62 3.65
C THR A 338 4.61 -22.38 2.77
N THR A 339 5.41 -22.40 1.69
CA THR A 339 5.71 -21.22 0.88
C THR A 339 5.57 -21.51 -0.61
N GLU A 340 4.94 -20.61 -1.32
CA GLU A 340 4.97 -20.52 -2.78
C GLU A 340 5.99 -19.45 -3.20
N VAL A 341 7.05 -19.85 -3.92
CA VAL A 341 8.14 -18.95 -4.31
C VAL A 341 7.93 -18.44 -5.72
N ILE A 342 7.91 -17.12 -5.88
CA ILE A 342 7.89 -16.43 -7.18
C ILE A 342 9.23 -15.77 -7.35
N HIS A 343 9.94 -16.10 -8.43
CA HIS A 343 11.25 -15.54 -8.72
C HIS A 343 11.19 -14.53 -9.85
N ILE A 344 11.81 -13.35 -9.64
CA ILE A 344 11.86 -12.24 -10.60
C ILE A 344 13.30 -12.05 -11.03
N GLU A 345 13.52 -12.08 -12.34
CA GLU A 345 14.82 -11.83 -12.97
C GLU A 345 14.70 -10.67 -13.97
N THR A 346 15.79 -9.96 -14.15
CA THR A 346 15.91 -8.95 -15.20
C THR A 346 17.07 -9.32 -16.10
N ASP A 347 16.79 -9.42 -17.38
CA ASP A 347 17.80 -9.62 -18.41
C ASP A 347 17.90 -8.34 -19.27
N GLY A 348 18.98 -7.58 -19.10
CA GLY A 348 19.27 -6.40 -19.91
C GLY A 348 18.79 -5.05 -19.35
N PRO A 349 19.16 -3.96 -20.02
CA PRO A 349 19.06 -2.59 -19.51
C PRO A 349 17.70 -1.91 -19.68
N ASP A 350 16.77 -2.51 -20.42
CA ASP A 350 15.57 -1.83 -20.96
C ASP A 350 14.67 -1.19 -19.89
N VAL A 351 14.47 -1.86 -18.74
CA VAL A 351 13.66 -1.32 -17.62
C VAL A 351 14.34 -0.11 -17.01
N ALA A 352 15.63 -0.23 -16.74
CA ALA A 352 16.42 0.85 -16.15
C ALA A 352 16.48 2.06 -17.09
N GLU A 353 16.68 1.85 -18.40
CA GLU A 353 16.65 2.90 -19.40
C GLU A 353 15.32 3.65 -19.44
N GLN A 354 14.20 2.92 -19.53
CA GLN A 354 12.86 3.53 -19.53
C GLN A 354 12.58 4.29 -18.24
N LEU A 355 13.00 3.76 -17.10
CA LEU A 355 12.86 4.42 -15.81
C LEU A 355 13.66 5.73 -15.77
N LEU A 356 14.89 5.73 -16.26
CA LEU A 356 15.74 6.92 -16.33
C LEU A 356 15.13 8.00 -17.22
N ILE A 357 14.66 7.64 -18.41
CA ILE A 357 14.01 8.59 -19.35
C ILE A 357 12.77 9.23 -18.70
N ARG A 358 12.01 8.46 -17.93
CA ARG A 358 10.81 8.98 -17.24
C ARG A 358 11.13 9.91 -16.08
N ARG A 359 12.12 9.54 -15.26
CA ARG A 359 12.47 10.29 -14.04
C ARG A 359 13.41 11.45 -14.27
N PHE A 360 14.29 11.33 -15.26
CA PHE A 360 15.31 12.30 -15.59
C PHE A 360 15.30 12.64 -17.11
N PRO A 361 14.25 13.29 -17.62
CA PRO A 361 14.12 13.58 -19.04
C PRO A 361 15.31 14.39 -19.61
N SER A 362 15.95 15.20 -18.76
CA SER A 362 17.12 16.02 -19.14
C SER A 362 18.40 15.21 -19.44
N ILE A 363 18.49 13.96 -18.96
CA ILE A 363 19.66 13.10 -19.21
C ILE A 363 19.81 12.72 -20.69
N GLY A 364 18.68 12.60 -21.39
CA GLY A 364 18.66 12.16 -22.80
C GLY A 364 18.86 10.64 -22.96
N GLN A 365 18.38 10.12 -24.09
CA GLN A 365 18.31 8.68 -24.33
C GLN A 365 19.69 7.99 -24.33
N ASN A 366 20.71 8.59 -24.91
CA ASN A 366 22.05 7.99 -25.00
C ASN A 366 22.69 7.80 -23.63
N ASN A 367 22.56 8.80 -22.74
CA ASN A 367 23.06 8.70 -21.38
C ASN A 367 22.23 7.70 -20.57
N ALA A 368 20.90 7.71 -20.70
CA ALA A 368 20.03 6.76 -20.03
C ALA A 368 20.38 5.31 -20.42
N ARG A 369 20.59 5.05 -21.71
CA ARG A 369 21.03 3.74 -22.22
C ARG A 369 22.37 3.35 -21.65
N ARG A 370 23.37 4.23 -21.70
CA ARG A 370 24.74 3.98 -21.19
C ARG A 370 24.74 3.65 -19.68
N ILE A 371 23.95 4.40 -18.89
CA ILE A 371 23.82 4.14 -17.45
C ILE A 371 23.14 2.78 -17.21
N ALA A 372 22.08 2.49 -17.96
CA ALA A 372 21.33 1.26 -17.82
C ALA A 372 22.15 0.01 -18.18
N GLU A 373 23.00 0.09 -19.23
CA GLU A 373 23.94 -0.95 -19.59
C GLU A 373 24.99 -1.18 -18.51
N PHE A 374 25.59 -0.09 -17.98
CA PHE A 374 26.53 -0.18 -16.86
C PHE A 374 25.92 -0.82 -15.62
N ALA A 375 24.67 -0.45 -15.32
CA ALA A 375 23.94 -0.98 -14.17
C ALA A 375 23.42 -2.41 -14.36
N ASP A 376 23.66 -3.02 -15.53
CA ASP A 376 23.15 -4.35 -15.92
C ASP A 376 21.63 -4.49 -15.65
N GLY A 377 20.86 -3.44 -15.99
CA GLY A 377 19.44 -3.37 -15.76
C GLY A 377 19.01 -3.12 -14.30
N ASN A 378 19.93 -2.99 -13.36
CA ASN A 378 19.64 -2.69 -11.97
C ASN A 378 19.15 -1.25 -11.83
N ALA A 379 17.83 -1.07 -11.64
CA ALA A 379 17.20 0.23 -11.55
C ALA A 379 17.76 1.11 -10.41
N ARG A 380 18.17 0.52 -9.29
CA ARG A 380 18.71 1.27 -8.15
C ARG A 380 20.08 1.87 -8.48
N VAL A 381 20.99 1.08 -9.01
CA VAL A 381 22.32 1.54 -9.45
C VAL A 381 22.17 2.61 -10.53
N ALA A 382 21.29 2.36 -11.49
CA ALA A 382 21.00 3.31 -12.55
C ALA A 382 20.51 4.67 -12.04
N LEU A 383 19.53 4.67 -11.11
CA LEU A 383 19.03 5.89 -10.49
C LEU A 383 20.11 6.61 -9.68
N ALA A 384 20.91 5.88 -8.90
CA ALA A 384 21.98 6.45 -8.09
C ALA A 384 23.06 7.16 -8.92
N ILE A 385 23.33 6.69 -10.15
CA ILE A 385 24.22 7.38 -11.10
C ILE A 385 23.50 8.59 -11.69
N ALA A 386 22.26 8.41 -12.15
CA ALA A 386 21.50 9.45 -12.85
C ALA A 386 21.28 10.72 -12.01
N GLU A 387 21.09 10.57 -10.71
CA GLU A 387 20.99 11.70 -9.77
C GLU A 387 22.23 12.59 -9.70
N ARG A 388 23.35 12.13 -10.27
CA ARG A 388 24.64 12.83 -10.25
C ARG A 388 25.10 13.33 -11.63
N VAL A 389 24.28 13.11 -12.66
CA VAL A 389 24.54 13.60 -14.01
C VAL A 389 24.14 15.06 -14.11
N GLU A 390 25.05 15.91 -14.58
CA GLU A 390 24.74 17.33 -14.81
C GLU A 390 23.99 17.52 -16.15
N GLU A 391 23.19 18.57 -16.22
CA GLU A 391 22.45 18.89 -17.43
C GLU A 391 23.42 19.19 -18.59
N GLY A 392 23.25 18.50 -19.73
CA GLY A 392 24.10 18.63 -20.89
C GLY A 392 25.38 17.81 -20.85
N GLU A 393 25.66 17.07 -19.78
CA GLU A 393 26.80 16.16 -19.69
C GLU A 393 26.63 14.95 -20.62
N SER A 394 27.71 14.52 -21.29
CA SER A 394 27.71 13.29 -22.10
C SER A 394 28.46 12.18 -21.39
N LEU A 395 27.79 11.09 -21.12
CA LEU A 395 28.35 9.90 -20.50
C LEU A 395 28.78 8.82 -21.51
N ALA A 396 28.47 9.02 -22.79
CA ALA A 396 28.65 8.00 -23.82
C ALA A 396 30.12 7.54 -23.99
N LEU A 397 31.07 8.40 -23.64
CA LEU A 397 32.50 8.12 -23.74
C LEU A 397 33.13 7.67 -22.42
N LEU A 398 32.37 7.64 -21.32
CA LEU A 398 32.91 7.22 -20.03
C LEU A 398 33.06 5.69 -19.97
N SER A 399 34.22 5.25 -19.46
CA SER A 399 34.45 3.85 -19.13
C SER A 399 33.59 3.43 -17.94
N ASP A 400 33.41 2.11 -17.75
CA ASP A 400 32.70 1.57 -16.60
C ASP A 400 33.34 2.00 -15.28
N ALA A 401 34.66 2.05 -15.20
CA ALA A 401 35.37 2.54 -14.03
C ALA A 401 35.06 4.01 -13.72
N GLN A 402 34.87 4.84 -14.73
CA GLN A 402 34.48 6.24 -14.54
C GLN A 402 33.02 6.37 -14.09
N LEU A 403 32.13 5.58 -14.67
CA LEU A 403 30.72 5.51 -14.21
C LEU A 403 30.63 4.98 -12.79
N PHE A 404 31.43 3.96 -12.44
CA PHE A 404 31.49 3.45 -11.07
C PHE A 404 31.91 4.52 -10.07
N ASN A 405 32.92 5.31 -10.43
CA ASN A 405 33.40 6.41 -9.59
C ASN A 405 32.31 7.46 -9.31
N ARG A 406 31.39 7.70 -10.28
CA ARG A 406 30.24 8.61 -10.08
C ARG A 406 29.36 8.26 -8.88
N LEU A 407 29.24 6.99 -8.52
CA LEU A 407 28.51 6.57 -7.33
C LEU A 407 29.09 7.17 -6.04
N PHE A 408 30.40 7.46 -6.03
CA PHE A 408 31.13 7.94 -4.86
C PHE A 408 31.50 9.42 -4.93
N GLU A 409 31.30 10.09 -6.07
CA GLU A 409 31.60 11.51 -6.24
C GLU A 409 30.60 12.39 -5.48
N GLN A 410 31.07 13.51 -4.98
CA GLN A 410 30.25 14.56 -4.37
C GLN A 410 30.56 15.88 -5.07
N ARG A 411 29.62 16.40 -5.87
CA ARG A 411 29.76 17.68 -6.61
C ARG A 411 31.12 17.84 -7.30
N ASN A 412 31.48 16.88 -8.18
CA ASN A 412 32.71 16.84 -8.92
C ASN A 412 34.02 16.65 -8.11
N HIS A 413 33.92 16.25 -6.83
CA HIS A 413 35.08 15.85 -6.06
C HIS A 413 35.02 14.35 -5.77
N PRO A 414 35.98 13.53 -6.28
CA PRO A 414 36.03 12.12 -5.97
C PRO A 414 36.29 11.91 -4.46
N ASP A 415 35.43 11.16 -3.80
CA ASP A 415 35.67 10.69 -2.42
C ASP A 415 36.27 9.28 -2.49
N GLY A 416 37.60 9.23 -2.78
CA GLY A 416 38.33 7.98 -2.92
C GLY A 416 38.30 7.13 -1.65
N HIS A 417 38.22 7.74 -0.48
CA HIS A 417 38.09 7.02 0.79
C HIS A 417 36.71 6.35 0.92
N LEU A 418 35.65 7.02 0.49
CA LEU A 418 34.31 6.44 0.54
C LEU A 418 34.18 5.23 -0.37
N ARG A 419 34.80 5.28 -1.55
CA ARG A 419 34.86 4.15 -2.48
C ARG A 419 35.59 2.97 -1.87
N GLU A 420 36.80 3.18 -1.32
CA GLU A 420 37.59 2.14 -0.67
C GLU A 420 36.84 1.50 0.52
N GLN A 421 36.15 2.33 1.33
CA GLN A 421 35.31 1.86 2.42
C GLN A 421 34.11 1.04 1.92
N ALA A 422 33.50 1.41 0.78
CA ALA A 422 32.44 0.63 0.16
C ALA A 422 32.94 -0.73 -0.34
N GLU A 423 34.13 -0.77 -0.97
CA GLU A 423 34.79 -2.01 -1.38
C GLU A 423 35.04 -2.94 -0.19
N ILE A 424 35.50 -2.40 0.94
CA ILE A 424 35.69 -3.16 2.19
C ILE A 424 34.36 -3.72 2.71
N LEU A 425 33.31 -2.89 2.76
CA LEU A 425 32.00 -3.30 3.24
C LEU A 425 31.37 -4.37 2.34
N SER A 426 31.71 -4.41 1.05
CA SER A 426 31.23 -5.39 0.09
C SER A 426 31.87 -6.78 0.19
N LEU A 427 32.91 -6.93 1.02
CA LEU A 427 33.52 -8.25 1.29
C LEU A 427 32.58 -9.21 2.01
N VAL A 428 31.54 -8.70 2.64
CA VAL A 428 30.49 -9.50 3.30
C VAL A 428 29.13 -9.18 2.68
N TYR A 429 28.29 -10.19 2.60
CA TYR A 429 26.94 -10.05 2.03
C TYR A 429 26.06 -9.07 2.82
N SER A 430 26.20 -9.09 4.15
CA SER A 430 25.54 -8.16 5.06
C SER A 430 26.33 -8.08 6.35
N PHE A 431 26.23 -6.96 7.05
CA PHE A 431 26.92 -6.72 8.32
C PHE A 431 26.00 -6.01 9.32
N SER A 432 26.18 -6.32 10.60
CA SER A 432 25.51 -5.63 11.70
C SER A 432 26.25 -4.34 12.07
N ILE A 433 25.50 -3.29 12.36
CA ILE A 433 26.05 -2.02 12.86
C ILE A 433 25.90 -1.85 14.37
N SER A 434 25.22 -2.76 15.05
CA SER A 434 24.86 -2.67 16.47
C SER A 434 24.98 -4.01 17.19
N SER A 435 25.96 -4.84 16.83
CA SER A 435 26.20 -6.07 17.58
C SER A 435 26.67 -5.77 19.00
N PRO A 436 26.07 -6.35 20.05
CA PRO A 436 26.51 -6.18 21.43
C PRO A 436 27.79 -6.96 21.75
N ASP A 437 28.19 -7.93 20.91
CA ASP A 437 29.36 -8.79 21.09
C ASP A 437 30.43 -8.44 20.06
N ALA A 438 31.59 -7.98 20.55
CA ALA A 438 32.73 -7.62 19.69
C ALA A 438 33.25 -8.78 18.82
N ALA A 439 33.06 -10.03 19.26
CA ALA A 439 33.49 -11.20 18.51
C ALA A 439 32.62 -11.50 17.28
N THR A 440 31.38 -10.97 17.26
CA THR A 440 30.41 -11.10 16.17
C THR A 440 30.11 -9.77 15.48
N ASP A 441 30.91 -8.75 15.78
CA ASP A 441 30.77 -7.41 15.17
C ASP A 441 31.53 -7.37 13.85
N GLU A 442 30.82 -7.64 12.75
CA GLU A 442 31.40 -7.66 11.39
C GLU A 442 32.04 -6.32 11.03
N LEU A 443 31.49 -5.20 11.48
CA LEU A 443 32.05 -3.88 11.18
C LEU A 443 33.40 -3.65 11.91
N GLU A 444 33.54 -4.16 13.14
CA GLU A 444 34.82 -4.17 13.85
C GLU A 444 35.83 -5.08 13.16
N ILE A 445 35.40 -6.28 12.77
CA ILE A 445 36.26 -7.25 12.07
C ILE A 445 36.76 -6.66 10.74
N LEU A 446 35.86 -6.08 9.94
CA LEU A 446 36.22 -5.41 8.70
C LEU A 446 37.19 -4.23 8.94
N GLY A 447 36.98 -3.49 10.01
CA GLY A 447 37.86 -2.41 10.44
C GLY A 447 39.26 -2.90 10.75
N VAL A 448 39.40 -3.96 11.53
CA VAL A 448 40.70 -4.57 11.82
C VAL A 448 41.40 -5.09 10.59
N LEU A 449 40.66 -5.78 9.70
CA LEU A 449 41.24 -6.34 8.47
C LEU A 449 41.70 -5.28 7.49
N SER A 450 41.02 -4.13 7.42
CA SER A 450 41.29 -3.08 6.46
C SER A 450 42.14 -1.92 6.98
N GLY A 451 42.38 -1.88 8.30
CA GLY A 451 43.07 -0.78 8.96
C GLY A 451 42.21 0.49 9.14
N TYR A 452 40.91 0.42 8.86
CA TYR A 452 39.97 1.52 9.11
C TYR A 452 39.35 1.41 10.51
N PRO A 453 39.34 2.49 11.32
CA PRO A 453 38.59 2.50 12.54
C PRO A 453 37.09 2.25 12.30
N LYS A 454 36.46 1.41 13.13
CA LYS A 454 35.01 1.10 13.07
C LYS A 454 34.14 2.35 12.88
N ILE A 455 34.45 3.44 13.60
CA ILE A 455 33.71 4.70 13.52
C ILE A 455 33.76 5.33 12.12
N GLN A 456 34.84 5.12 11.37
CA GLN A 456 34.95 5.62 10.00
C GLN A 456 34.11 4.77 9.03
N LEU A 457 34.12 3.44 9.18
CA LEU A 457 33.27 2.54 8.42
C LEU A 457 31.79 2.81 8.73
N PHE A 458 31.43 3.04 9.98
CA PHE A 458 30.05 3.43 10.37
C PHE A 458 29.59 4.74 9.70
N LYS A 459 30.46 5.77 9.66
CA LYS A 459 30.18 7.02 8.94
C LYS A 459 30.03 6.79 7.43
N ALA A 460 30.87 5.90 6.87
CA ALA A 460 30.76 5.53 5.46
C ALA A 460 29.43 4.84 5.16
N VAL A 461 29.00 3.90 6.01
CA VAL A 461 27.68 3.24 5.89
C VAL A 461 26.55 4.28 5.84
N THR A 462 26.57 5.29 6.71
CA THR A 462 25.55 6.34 6.71
C THR A 462 25.52 7.11 5.40
N LYS A 463 26.69 7.54 4.89
CA LYS A 463 26.81 8.23 3.61
C LYS A 463 26.37 7.35 2.43
N LEU A 464 26.71 6.07 2.46
CA LEU A 464 26.34 5.11 1.41
C LEU A 464 24.84 4.79 1.43
N MET A 465 24.21 4.83 2.62
CA MET A 465 22.74 4.74 2.74
C MET A 465 22.03 5.95 2.14
N GLU A 466 22.53 7.17 2.39
CA GLU A 466 22.03 8.41 1.77
C GLU A 466 22.14 8.39 0.25
N ARG A 467 23.10 7.64 -0.28
CA ARG A 467 23.34 7.44 -1.72
C ARG A 467 22.62 6.22 -2.31
N HIS A 468 21.79 5.55 -1.56
CA HIS A 468 21.07 4.33 -1.95
C HIS A 468 21.96 3.15 -2.37
N ILE A 469 23.27 3.19 -2.05
CA ILE A 469 24.23 2.11 -2.30
C ILE A 469 24.11 1.02 -1.23
N VAL A 470 24.02 1.41 0.06
CA VAL A 470 23.80 0.50 1.18
C VAL A 470 22.33 0.48 1.57
N GLN A 471 21.79 -0.70 1.80
CA GLN A 471 20.42 -0.91 2.26
C GLN A 471 20.37 -1.21 3.75
N LYS A 472 19.34 -0.67 4.41
CA LYS A 472 18.96 -1.08 5.76
C LYS A 472 18.10 -2.33 5.71
N ARG A 473 18.45 -3.35 6.51
CA ARG A 473 17.71 -4.60 6.67
C ARG A 473 17.62 -4.93 8.15
N SER A 474 16.68 -4.31 8.85
CA SER A 474 16.60 -4.37 10.32
C SER A 474 17.92 -3.93 10.99
N HIS A 475 18.59 -4.81 11.75
CA HIS A 475 19.90 -4.55 12.33
C HIS A 475 21.06 -4.66 11.32
N TRP A 476 20.81 -5.26 10.17
CA TRP A 476 21.80 -5.52 9.14
C TRP A 476 21.87 -4.41 8.10
N ARG A 477 23.01 -4.33 7.43
CA ARG A 477 23.25 -3.50 6.24
C ARG A 477 23.78 -4.37 5.14
N ALA A 478 23.35 -4.11 3.91
CA ALA A 478 23.81 -4.81 2.70
C ALA A 478 24.20 -3.77 1.64
N ILE A 479 25.30 -4.00 0.94
CA ILE A 479 25.81 -3.13 -0.10
C ILE A 479 25.54 -3.71 -1.49
#